data_cd9ecec874526da7001272e167a502bb
#
_entry.id   cd9ecec874526da7001272e167a502bb
#
_cell.length_a   1.000
_cell.length_b   1.000
_cell.length_c   1.000
_cell.angle_alpha   90.00
_cell.angle_beta   90.00
_cell.angle_gamma   90.00
#
_symmetry.space_group_name_H-M   'P 1'
#
loop_
_entity.id
_entity.type
_entity.pdbx_description
1 polymer ?
#
loop_
_entity_poly.entity_id
_entity_poly.type
_entity_poly.pdbx_seq_one_letter_code
_entity_poly.pdbx_strand_id
1 'polypeptide(L)'
;MELRQVKGNTWVLDSWELIPLYKLDAHRCVLLDTGTWDQRDELEAALDAAGLDPVAILCSHAHMDHMGSNAYFQKTRGTQVIMSLGEAAQIMSPLGIQLQYYNFNMGTFGQYPELGTAPCLPDRILLPGEREIEIGGAQFEILPTPGHTIDHISVRTPDNVLYLADAMMTGRILHHAKFPYAISVGEYLDTLVKLREVKAAEYIVAHKGIYQEILPFIDLELRFFRQRMLDLLDRIDEVTTPKLLTQAICAHDRARPKSPRSLAYFEQASQNYLNYLTDQGWLALEIQENTLVYRKVSVPGDRPLVKLPPTGWFCDNRPVRREDIWNWNK
;
A
#
# COMPACT_ATOMS: atom_id res chain seq x y z
N MET A 1 -14.17 -0.60 18.27
CA MET A 1 -14.08 0.29 17.07
C MET A 1 -15.32 1.18 17.01
N GLU A 2 -15.18 2.45 16.67
CA GLU A 2 -16.30 3.40 16.48
C GLU A 2 -16.74 3.40 15.02
N LEU A 3 -18.07 3.30 14.79
CA LEU A 3 -18.66 3.37 13.44
C LEU A 3 -19.08 4.82 13.15
N ARG A 4 -18.50 5.42 12.11
CA ARG A 4 -18.70 6.80 11.72
C ARG A 4 -19.16 6.91 10.27
N GLN A 5 -20.18 7.70 9.99
CA GLN A 5 -20.65 8.00 8.63
C GLN A 5 -19.63 8.90 7.91
N VAL A 6 -19.32 8.55 6.68
CA VAL A 6 -18.53 9.38 5.76
C VAL A 6 -19.47 10.17 4.86
N LYS A 7 -20.31 9.45 4.08
CA LYS A 7 -21.30 10.04 3.19
C LYS A 7 -22.34 9.00 2.80
N GLY A 8 -23.62 9.38 2.80
CA GLY A 8 -24.69 8.48 2.37
C GLY A 8 -24.66 7.15 3.11
N ASN A 9 -24.53 6.06 2.38
CA ASN A 9 -24.42 4.70 2.92
C ASN A 9 -22.97 4.24 3.15
N THR A 10 -21.99 5.11 2.86
CA THR A 10 -20.57 4.84 3.11
C THR A 10 -20.20 5.26 4.52
N TRP A 11 -19.68 4.32 5.31
CA TRP A 11 -19.28 4.45 6.70
C TRP A 11 -17.85 3.97 6.87
N VAL A 12 -17.27 4.23 8.02
CA VAL A 12 -15.92 3.76 8.38
C VAL A 12 -15.91 3.31 9.84
N LEU A 13 -15.24 2.20 10.09
CA LEU A 13 -14.84 1.77 11.43
C LEU A 13 -13.45 2.34 11.73
N ASP A 14 -13.38 3.14 12.81
CA ASP A 14 -12.11 3.76 13.22
C ASP A 14 -11.32 2.76 14.06
N SER A 15 -10.20 2.34 13.49
CA SER A 15 -9.28 1.37 14.03
C SER A 15 -7.84 1.89 13.89
N TRP A 16 -6.83 1.04 13.93
CA TRP A 16 -5.45 1.43 13.63
C TRP A 16 -5.34 1.93 12.18
N GLU A 17 -5.92 1.21 11.22
CA GLU A 17 -6.31 1.70 9.91
C GLU A 17 -7.82 1.94 9.86
N LEU A 18 -8.27 2.73 8.90
CA LEU A 18 -9.69 2.91 8.65
C LEU A 18 -10.23 1.73 7.85
N ILE A 19 -11.28 1.08 8.35
CA ILE A 19 -11.98 -0.01 7.65
C ILE A 19 -13.30 0.53 7.13
N PRO A 20 -13.41 0.89 5.83
CA PRO A 20 -14.65 1.38 5.28
C PRO A 20 -15.65 0.26 5.08
N LEU A 21 -16.94 0.65 5.12
CA LEU A 21 -18.04 -0.22 4.71
C LEU A 21 -19.12 0.57 3.97
N TYR A 22 -19.86 -0.14 3.15
CA TYR A 22 -21.04 0.39 2.48
C TYR A 22 -22.28 -0.37 2.95
N LYS A 23 -23.26 0.34 3.52
CA LYS A 23 -24.54 -0.26 3.95
C LYS A 23 -25.42 -0.49 2.74
N LEU A 24 -25.77 -1.74 2.47
CA LEU A 24 -26.71 -2.12 1.44
C LEU A 24 -28.15 -1.82 1.89
N ASP A 25 -28.40 -2.06 3.18
CA ASP A 25 -29.68 -1.78 3.86
C ASP A 25 -29.46 -1.65 5.38
N ALA A 26 -30.51 -1.81 6.16
CA ALA A 26 -30.47 -1.70 7.62
C ALA A 26 -29.62 -2.79 8.30
N HIS A 27 -29.41 -3.93 7.62
CA HIS A 27 -28.80 -5.13 8.21
C HIS A 27 -27.59 -5.66 7.44
N ARG A 28 -27.44 -5.30 6.16
CA ARG A 28 -26.36 -5.85 5.31
C ARG A 28 -25.37 -4.77 4.91
N CYS A 29 -24.11 -5.16 4.85
CA CYS A 29 -23.05 -4.28 4.36
C CYS A 29 -22.02 -5.02 3.49
N VAL A 30 -21.24 -4.25 2.75
CA VAL A 30 -20.02 -4.65 2.07
C VAL A 30 -18.85 -4.02 2.83
N LEU A 31 -17.90 -4.82 3.31
CA LEU A 31 -16.65 -4.33 3.88
C LEU A 31 -15.66 -4.00 2.76
N LEU A 32 -14.90 -2.93 2.93
CA LEU A 32 -13.72 -2.62 2.12
C LEU A 32 -12.51 -2.85 3.03
N ASP A 33 -11.87 -4.02 2.87
CA ASP A 33 -10.87 -4.59 3.78
C ASP A 33 -11.42 -5.03 5.16
N THR A 34 -10.56 -5.67 5.99
CA THR A 34 -10.95 -6.25 7.28
C THR A 34 -9.95 -6.02 8.40
N GLY A 35 -8.95 -5.14 8.22
CA GLY A 35 -7.93 -4.88 9.23
C GLY A 35 -7.01 -6.08 9.51
N THR A 36 -6.28 -6.01 10.62
CA THR A 36 -5.38 -7.06 11.09
C THR A 36 -6.14 -8.22 11.76
N TRP A 37 -5.52 -9.39 11.84
CA TRP A 37 -6.10 -10.56 12.49
C TRP A 37 -6.42 -10.35 13.98
N ASP A 38 -5.60 -9.63 14.71
CA ASP A 38 -5.78 -9.36 16.14
C ASP A 38 -6.91 -8.37 16.43
N GLN A 39 -7.34 -7.58 15.45
CA GLN A 39 -8.48 -6.67 15.54
C GLN A 39 -9.84 -7.34 15.21
N ARG A 40 -9.83 -8.59 14.81
CA ARG A 40 -10.99 -9.34 14.35
C ARG A 40 -12.19 -9.28 15.33
N ASP A 41 -11.93 -9.55 16.61
CA ASP A 41 -13.00 -9.61 17.61
C ASP A 41 -13.62 -8.22 17.86
N GLU A 42 -12.81 -7.15 17.76
CA GLU A 42 -13.30 -5.77 17.84
C GLU A 42 -14.11 -5.36 16.59
N LEU A 43 -13.67 -5.81 15.41
CA LEU A 43 -14.40 -5.58 14.16
C LEU A 43 -15.76 -6.28 14.18
N GLU A 44 -15.78 -7.56 14.59
CA GLU A 44 -17.01 -8.32 14.73
C GLU A 44 -17.97 -7.69 15.73
N ALA A 45 -17.49 -7.35 16.92
CA ALA A 45 -18.32 -6.71 17.95
C ALA A 45 -18.89 -5.34 17.50
N ALA A 46 -18.15 -4.58 16.70
CA ALA A 46 -18.62 -3.31 16.17
C ALA A 46 -19.73 -3.49 15.12
N LEU A 47 -19.61 -4.50 14.25
CA LEU A 47 -20.63 -4.87 13.28
C LEU A 47 -21.90 -5.37 13.97
N ASP A 48 -21.78 -6.23 14.98
CA ASP A 48 -22.89 -6.76 15.76
C ASP A 48 -23.63 -5.65 16.52
N ALA A 49 -22.90 -4.73 17.14
CA ALA A 49 -23.49 -3.58 17.83
C ALA A 49 -24.24 -2.64 16.88
N ALA A 50 -23.80 -2.58 15.61
CA ALA A 50 -24.49 -1.82 14.56
C ALA A 50 -25.64 -2.60 13.88
N GLY A 51 -25.83 -3.89 14.22
CA GLY A 51 -26.81 -4.77 13.58
C GLY A 51 -26.50 -5.06 12.11
N LEU A 52 -25.22 -5.03 11.73
CA LEU A 52 -24.75 -5.20 10.36
C LEU A 52 -24.10 -6.57 10.15
N ASP A 53 -24.53 -7.24 9.08
CA ASP A 53 -23.93 -8.49 8.61
C ASP A 53 -23.17 -8.24 7.30
N PRO A 54 -21.85 -8.51 7.25
CA PRO A 54 -21.08 -8.33 6.05
C PRO A 54 -21.34 -9.45 5.04
N VAL A 55 -22.04 -9.15 3.97
CA VAL A 55 -22.37 -10.14 2.91
C VAL A 55 -21.19 -10.33 1.93
N ALA A 56 -20.33 -9.32 1.82
CA ALA A 56 -19.12 -9.39 1.01
C ALA A 56 -17.99 -8.53 1.61
N ILE A 57 -16.77 -8.92 1.30
CA ILE A 57 -15.53 -8.17 1.51
C ILE A 57 -14.95 -7.89 0.13
N LEU A 58 -14.82 -6.64 -0.25
CA LEU A 58 -14.10 -6.20 -1.42
C LEU A 58 -12.71 -5.73 -0.96
N CYS A 59 -11.74 -6.62 -1.07
CA CYS A 59 -10.41 -6.43 -0.49
C CYS A 59 -9.48 -5.71 -1.46
N SER A 60 -8.82 -4.66 -0.97
CA SER A 60 -7.95 -3.81 -1.78
C SER A 60 -6.67 -4.50 -2.20
N HIS A 61 -6.03 -5.23 -1.28
CA HIS A 61 -4.79 -5.97 -1.51
C HIS A 61 -4.50 -6.98 -0.38
N ALA A 62 -3.45 -7.78 -0.55
CA ALA A 62 -3.15 -8.93 0.30
C ALA A 62 -2.16 -8.64 1.45
N HIS A 63 -2.03 -7.40 1.91
CA HIS A 63 -1.31 -7.15 3.14
C HIS A 63 -2.16 -7.51 4.36
N MET A 64 -1.49 -7.93 5.43
CA MET A 64 -2.16 -8.55 6.59
C MET A 64 -3.00 -7.58 7.40
N ASP A 65 -2.71 -6.31 7.33
CA ASP A 65 -3.48 -5.22 7.93
C ASP A 65 -4.72 -4.83 7.11
N HIS A 66 -4.90 -5.43 5.93
CA HIS A 66 -6.09 -5.25 5.09
C HIS A 66 -6.93 -6.50 4.96
N MET A 67 -6.29 -7.68 4.90
CA MET A 67 -6.97 -8.94 4.68
C MET A 67 -7.05 -9.84 5.92
N GLY A 68 -6.57 -9.38 7.08
CA GLY A 68 -6.31 -10.22 8.25
C GLY A 68 -7.50 -11.04 8.72
N SER A 69 -8.72 -10.53 8.57
CA SER A 69 -9.93 -11.22 9.02
C SER A 69 -10.77 -11.82 7.91
N ASN A 70 -10.32 -11.79 6.63
CA ASN A 70 -11.11 -12.28 5.49
C ASN A 70 -11.56 -13.73 5.67
N ALA A 71 -10.61 -14.64 5.96
CA ALA A 71 -10.91 -16.06 6.16
C ALA A 71 -11.85 -16.33 7.34
N TYR A 72 -11.78 -15.50 8.38
CA TYR A 72 -12.66 -15.60 9.52
C TYR A 72 -14.12 -15.30 9.15
N PHE A 73 -14.38 -14.16 8.53
CA PHE A 73 -15.73 -13.78 8.12
C PHE A 73 -16.30 -14.71 7.05
N GLN A 74 -15.47 -15.16 6.11
CA GLN A 74 -15.87 -16.17 5.12
C GLN A 74 -16.35 -17.44 5.81
N LYS A 75 -15.61 -17.94 6.81
CA LYS A 75 -15.93 -19.19 7.50
C LYS A 75 -17.11 -19.05 8.49
N THR A 76 -17.19 -17.97 9.23
CA THR A 76 -18.14 -17.82 10.34
C THR A 76 -19.47 -17.20 9.93
N ARG A 77 -19.47 -16.34 8.89
CA ARG A 77 -20.65 -15.61 8.42
C ARG A 77 -21.04 -15.90 6.98
N GLY A 78 -20.23 -16.72 6.26
CA GLY A 78 -20.46 -16.96 4.84
C GLY A 78 -20.23 -15.74 3.96
N THR A 79 -19.47 -14.77 4.45
CA THR A 79 -19.14 -13.53 3.74
C THR A 79 -18.34 -13.86 2.48
N GLN A 80 -18.77 -13.37 1.32
CA GLN A 80 -18.01 -13.54 0.08
C GLN A 80 -16.74 -12.72 0.07
N VAL A 81 -15.60 -13.31 -0.29
CA VAL A 81 -14.33 -12.59 -0.44
C VAL A 81 -14.06 -12.33 -1.91
N ILE A 82 -13.87 -11.06 -2.25
CA ILE A 82 -13.66 -10.57 -3.61
C ILE A 82 -12.34 -9.80 -3.66
N MET A 83 -11.44 -10.16 -4.56
CA MET A 83 -10.15 -9.49 -4.74
C MET A 83 -9.67 -9.58 -6.20
N SER A 84 -8.67 -8.75 -6.54
CA SER A 84 -7.96 -8.83 -7.82
C SER A 84 -7.16 -10.13 -7.94
N LEU A 85 -6.83 -10.52 -9.18
CA LEU A 85 -6.18 -11.80 -9.48
C LEU A 85 -4.83 -11.97 -8.78
N GLY A 86 -3.97 -10.94 -8.86
CA GLY A 86 -2.64 -10.98 -8.27
C GLY A 86 -2.67 -11.06 -6.74
N GLU A 87 -3.62 -10.39 -6.11
CA GLU A 87 -3.80 -10.42 -4.66
C GLU A 87 -4.45 -11.73 -4.18
N ALA A 88 -5.37 -12.28 -4.96
CA ALA A 88 -5.99 -13.58 -4.69
C ALA A 88 -4.95 -14.70 -4.57
N ALA A 89 -3.94 -14.71 -5.44
CA ALA A 89 -2.85 -15.70 -5.38
C ALA A 89 -2.07 -15.63 -4.06
N GLN A 90 -1.93 -14.44 -3.48
CA GLN A 90 -1.22 -14.23 -2.21
C GLN A 90 -2.06 -14.69 -1.01
N ILE A 91 -3.35 -14.37 -0.98
CA ILE A 91 -4.22 -14.75 0.14
C ILE A 91 -4.50 -16.26 0.19
N MET A 92 -4.42 -16.94 -0.95
CA MET A 92 -4.57 -18.42 -1.00
C MET A 92 -3.41 -19.14 -0.32
N SER A 93 -2.22 -18.54 -0.27
CA SER A 93 -1.03 -19.10 0.39
C SER A 93 -0.20 -18.02 1.11
N PRO A 94 -0.78 -17.35 2.12
CA PRO A 94 -0.10 -16.23 2.78
C PRO A 94 1.24 -16.67 3.41
N LEU A 95 1.31 -17.85 3.99
CA LEU A 95 2.54 -18.39 4.54
C LEU A 95 3.61 -18.59 3.46
N GLY A 96 3.25 -19.13 2.29
CA GLY A 96 4.17 -19.34 1.18
C GLY A 96 4.78 -18.02 0.69
N ILE A 97 3.94 -17.01 0.51
CA ILE A 97 4.38 -15.67 0.11
C ILE A 97 5.28 -15.05 1.17
N GLN A 98 4.90 -15.12 2.46
CA GLN A 98 5.70 -14.55 3.54
C GLN A 98 7.08 -15.21 3.69
N LEU A 99 7.16 -16.53 3.50
CA LEU A 99 8.44 -17.26 3.53
C LEU A 99 9.34 -16.82 2.37
N GLN A 100 8.80 -16.68 1.17
CA GLN A 100 9.55 -16.19 0.00
C GLN A 100 9.96 -14.73 0.18
N TYR A 101 9.05 -13.91 0.68
CA TYR A 101 9.25 -12.47 0.85
C TYR A 101 10.36 -12.16 1.87
N TYR A 102 10.35 -12.82 3.02
CA TYR A 102 11.36 -12.58 4.06
C TYR A 102 12.54 -13.56 4.01
N ASN A 103 12.48 -14.58 3.15
CA ASN A 103 13.49 -15.63 3.08
C ASN A 103 13.77 -16.28 4.45
N PHE A 104 12.75 -16.39 5.29
CA PHE A 104 12.85 -17.03 6.60
C PHE A 104 12.55 -18.53 6.52
N ASN A 105 13.15 -19.31 7.41
CA ASN A 105 12.70 -20.69 7.64
C ASN A 105 11.45 -20.71 8.54
N MET A 106 10.76 -21.85 8.57
CA MET A 106 9.52 -22.01 9.35
C MET A 106 9.70 -21.73 10.84
N GLY A 107 10.84 -22.11 11.43
CA GLY A 107 11.10 -21.86 12.85
C GLY A 107 11.28 -20.39 13.17
N THR A 108 11.95 -19.64 12.30
CA THR A 108 12.08 -18.18 12.43
C THR A 108 10.74 -17.50 12.21
N PHE A 109 9.99 -17.93 11.20
CA PHE A 109 8.66 -17.37 10.89
C PHE A 109 7.68 -17.54 12.06
N GLY A 110 7.69 -18.69 12.73
CA GLY A 110 6.82 -18.95 13.90
C GLY A 110 7.03 -18.00 15.09
N GLN A 111 8.09 -17.18 15.08
CA GLN A 111 8.31 -16.13 16.08
C GLN A 111 7.52 -14.83 15.80
N TYR A 112 6.84 -14.77 14.65
CA TYR A 112 6.07 -13.60 14.21
C TYR A 112 4.62 -13.99 13.94
N PRO A 113 3.83 -14.31 15.00
CA PRO A 113 2.44 -14.76 14.85
C PRO A 113 1.56 -13.70 14.15
N GLU A 114 1.91 -12.44 14.26
CA GLU A 114 1.22 -11.35 13.55
C GLU A 114 1.34 -11.42 12.03
N LEU A 115 2.29 -12.21 11.52
CA LEU A 115 2.41 -12.49 10.07
C LEU A 115 1.50 -13.65 9.62
N GLY A 116 0.93 -14.38 10.58
CA GLY A 116 0.03 -15.48 10.29
C GLY A 116 -1.38 -14.97 10.00
N THR A 117 -1.83 -15.14 8.77
CA THR A 117 -3.25 -15.09 8.45
C THR A 117 -3.71 -16.47 7.99
N ALA A 118 -4.98 -16.80 8.24
CA ALA A 118 -5.52 -18.04 7.72
C ALA A 118 -5.62 -17.96 6.18
N PRO A 119 -5.23 -19.00 5.44
CA PRO A 119 -5.48 -19.07 4.01
C PRO A 119 -6.97 -18.85 3.71
N CYS A 120 -7.24 -18.08 2.68
CA CYS A 120 -8.60 -17.81 2.20
C CYS A 120 -8.66 -18.10 0.71
N LEU A 121 -9.69 -18.79 0.27
CA LEU A 121 -9.98 -18.95 -1.15
C LEU A 121 -11.02 -17.88 -1.53
N PRO A 122 -10.66 -16.87 -2.33
CA PRO A 122 -11.64 -15.87 -2.75
C PRO A 122 -12.79 -16.47 -3.53
N ASP A 123 -14.02 -16.06 -3.22
CA ASP A 123 -15.23 -16.51 -3.91
C ASP A 123 -15.37 -15.90 -5.31
N ARG A 124 -14.82 -14.70 -5.47
CA ARG A 124 -14.81 -13.96 -6.74
C ARG A 124 -13.45 -13.32 -6.96
N ILE A 125 -12.84 -13.62 -8.09
CA ILE A 125 -11.59 -13.00 -8.55
C ILE A 125 -11.95 -11.97 -9.62
N LEU A 126 -11.54 -10.72 -9.39
CA LEU A 126 -11.62 -9.65 -10.38
C LEU A 126 -10.50 -9.85 -11.41
N LEU A 127 -10.89 -10.01 -12.66
CA LEU A 127 -9.93 -10.20 -13.76
C LEU A 127 -9.41 -8.85 -14.29
N PRO A 128 -8.22 -8.84 -14.90
CA PRO A 128 -7.69 -7.63 -15.52
C PRO A 128 -8.69 -7.02 -16.52
N GLY A 129 -9.00 -5.74 -16.35
CA GLY A 129 -9.96 -5.02 -17.19
C GLY A 129 -11.36 -4.87 -16.57
N GLU A 130 -11.70 -5.61 -15.55
CA GLU A 130 -12.95 -5.35 -14.80
C GLU A 130 -12.82 -4.03 -14.03
N ARG A 131 -13.79 -3.15 -14.25
CA ARG A 131 -13.81 -1.79 -13.67
C ARG A 131 -15.01 -1.54 -12.77
N GLU A 132 -15.92 -2.47 -12.71
CA GLU A 132 -17.16 -2.37 -11.96
C GLU A 132 -17.55 -3.73 -11.43
N ILE A 133 -18.19 -3.72 -10.27
CA ILE A 133 -18.80 -4.92 -9.67
C ILE A 133 -20.12 -4.54 -8.98
N GLU A 134 -21.15 -5.34 -9.18
CA GLU A 134 -22.41 -5.22 -8.45
C GLU A 134 -22.39 -6.19 -7.27
N ILE A 135 -22.69 -5.69 -6.07
CA ILE A 135 -22.83 -6.48 -4.85
C ILE A 135 -24.12 -6.06 -4.15
N GLY A 136 -25.06 -6.99 -4.03
CA GLY A 136 -26.32 -6.77 -3.34
C GLY A 136 -27.17 -5.64 -3.91
N GLY A 137 -27.08 -5.36 -5.22
CA GLY A 137 -27.77 -4.29 -5.94
C GLY A 137 -27.03 -2.93 -5.90
N ALA A 138 -25.88 -2.86 -5.26
CA ALA A 138 -25.03 -1.67 -5.23
C ALA A 138 -23.85 -1.80 -6.21
N GLN A 139 -23.59 -0.76 -7.01
CA GLN A 139 -22.53 -0.73 -8.02
C GLN A 139 -21.28 -0.07 -7.46
N PHE A 140 -20.16 -0.81 -7.45
CA PHE A 140 -18.84 -0.32 -7.04
C PHE A 140 -17.95 -0.17 -8.27
N GLU A 141 -17.19 0.93 -8.33
CA GLU A 141 -16.16 1.11 -9.37
C GLU A 141 -14.83 0.63 -8.85
N ILE A 142 -14.10 -0.13 -9.67
CA ILE A 142 -12.77 -0.68 -9.37
C ILE A 142 -11.72 0.13 -10.12
N LEU A 143 -10.85 0.79 -9.39
CA LEU A 143 -9.72 1.53 -9.93
C LEU A 143 -8.44 0.73 -9.67
N PRO A 144 -7.76 0.19 -10.70
CA PRO A 144 -6.43 -0.38 -10.51
C PRO A 144 -5.44 0.69 -10.08
N THR A 145 -4.80 0.44 -8.96
CA THR A 145 -3.81 1.33 -8.34
C THR A 145 -2.56 0.54 -7.94
N PRO A 146 -1.90 -0.16 -8.92
CA PRO A 146 -0.75 -1.01 -8.65
C PRO A 146 0.45 -0.21 -8.18
N GLY A 147 1.42 -0.90 -7.58
CA GLY A 147 2.71 -0.37 -7.16
C GLY A 147 3.01 -0.59 -5.70
N HIS A 148 2.06 -0.32 -4.78
CA HIS A 148 2.19 -0.74 -3.38
C HIS A 148 2.23 -2.27 -3.29
N THR A 149 1.25 -2.94 -3.89
CA THR A 149 1.30 -4.34 -4.30
C THR A 149 1.06 -4.47 -5.81
N ILE A 150 1.23 -5.68 -6.37
CA ILE A 150 1.24 -5.87 -7.83
C ILE A 150 -0.11 -5.65 -8.49
N ASP A 151 -1.20 -5.92 -7.78
CA ASP A 151 -2.56 -5.86 -8.33
C ASP A 151 -3.52 -5.13 -7.39
N HIS A 152 -2.97 -4.15 -6.64
CA HIS A 152 -3.71 -3.29 -5.72
C HIS A 152 -4.86 -2.57 -6.42
N ILE A 153 -6.00 -2.48 -5.75
CA ILE A 153 -7.17 -1.76 -6.21
C ILE A 153 -7.63 -0.71 -5.20
N SER A 154 -8.09 0.41 -5.71
CA SER A 154 -8.92 1.37 -4.97
C SER A 154 -10.38 1.16 -5.34
N VAL A 155 -11.30 1.44 -4.43
CA VAL A 155 -12.73 1.15 -4.61
C VAL A 155 -13.55 2.43 -4.44
N ARG A 156 -14.39 2.75 -5.43
CA ARG A 156 -15.37 3.83 -5.32
C ARG A 156 -16.73 3.26 -4.97
N THR A 157 -17.31 3.76 -3.90
CA THR A 157 -18.67 3.41 -3.47
C THR A 157 -19.72 4.14 -4.31
N PRO A 158 -20.99 3.67 -4.30
CA PRO A 158 -22.10 4.36 -4.97
C PRO A 158 -22.30 5.81 -4.53
N ASP A 159 -21.85 6.18 -3.32
CA ASP A 159 -21.92 7.55 -2.80
C ASP A 159 -20.82 8.47 -3.34
N ASN A 160 -20.02 8.00 -4.30
CA ASN A 160 -18.84 8.70 -4.81
C ASN A 160 -17.78 8.97 -3.73
N VAL A 161 -17.61 8.03 -2.80
CA VAL A 161 -16.49 8.00 -1.86
C VAL A 161 -15.45 7.04 -2.39
N LEU A 162 -14.19 7.48 -2.53
CA LEU A 162 -13.10 6.66 -3.04
C LEU A 162 -12.24 6.16 -1.87
N TYR A 163 -12.27 4.86 -1.64
CA TYR A 163 -11.32 4.18 -0.76
C TYR A 163 -10.02 3.93 -1.52
N LEU A 164 -8.96 4.58 -1.10
CA LEU A 164 -7.64 4.51 -1.71
C LEU A 164 -6.78 3.38 -1.14
N ALA A 165 -7.13 2.86 0.03
CA ALA A 165 -6.31 1.92 0.79
C ALA A 165 -4.86 2.44 0.90
N ASP A 166 -3.88 1.71 0.33
CA ASP A 166 -2.46 2.06 0.33
C ASP A 166 -1.94 2.56 -1.03
N ALA A 167 -2.86 2.99 -1.91
CA ALA A 167 -2.48 3.62 -3.19
C ALA A 167 -1.74 4.95 -3.01
N MET A 168 -1.82 5.56 -1.84
CA MET A 168 -1.08 6.76 -1.45
C MET A 168 -0.86 6.82 0.06
N MET A 169 0.15 7.58 0.47
CA MET A 169 0.47 7.82 1.87
C MET A 169 0.25 9.28 2.25
N THR A 170 -0.14 9.52 3.49
CA THR A 170 -0.20 10.88 4.02
C THR A 170 1.17 11.32 4.55
N GLY A 171 1.39 12.62 4.71
CA GLY A 171 2.66 13.15 5.21
C GLY A 171 3.08 12.57 6.57
N ARG A 172 2.11 12.19 7.41
CA ARG A 172 2.39 11.50 8.68
C ARG A 172 3.07 10.15 8.46
N ILE A 173 2.56 9.35 7.53
CA ILE A 173 3.13 8.04 7.20
C ILE A 173 4.50 8.19 6.56
N LEU A 174 4.65 9.09 5.57
CA LEU A 174 5.93 9.38 4.92
C LEU A 174 7.02 9.74 5.93
N HIS A 175 6.68 10.57 6.93
CA HIS A 175 7.62 10.95 7.98
C HIS A 175 8.09 9.75 8.83
N HIS A 176 7.18 8.83 9.15
CA HIS A 176 7.51 7.65 9.96
C HIS A 176 8.18 6.55 9.14
N ALA A 177 7.71 6.32 7.93
CA ALA A 177 8.22 5.26 7.06
C ALA A 177 9.68 5.48 6.66
N LYS A 178 10.15 6.75 6.58
CA LYS A 178 11.51 7.14 6.15
C LYS A 178 11.94 6.53 4.81
N PHE A 179 11.52 5.30 4.54
CA PHE A 179 11.78 4.51 3.36
C PHE A 179 10.48 3.76 2.98
N PRO A 180 9.55 4.45 2.30
CA PRO A 180 8.25 3.90 1.96
C PRO A 180 8.37 2.64 1.11
N TYR A 181 7.56 1.66 1.42
CA TYR A 181 7.50 0.41 0.67
C TYR A 181 6.58 0.56 -0.55
N ALA A 182 7.08 0.09 -1.68
CA ALA A 182 6.32 -0.21 -2.87
C ALA A 182 6.99 -1.41 -3.55
N ILE A 183 6.24 -2.43 -3.97
CA ILE A 183 6.80 -3.58 -4.66
C ILE A 183 7.31 -3.18 -6.05
N SER A 184 6.64 -2.24 -6.68
CA SER A 184 7.02 -1.60 -7.94
C SER A 184 6.98 -0.08 -7.78
N VAL A 185 8.12 0.52 -7.53
CA VAL A 185 8.22 1.97 -7.32
C VAL A 185 7.75 2.74 -8.55
N GLY A 186 8.03 2.26 -9.76
CA GLY A 186 7.59 2.91 -11.00
C GLY A 186 6.07 2.93 -11.13
N GLU A 187 5.41 1.77 -10.94
CA GLU A 187 3.94 1.68 -10.99
C GLU A 187 3.27 2.48 -9.88
N TYR A 188 3.88 2.51 -8.68
CA TYR A 188 3.38 3.33 -7.58
C TYR A 188 3.37 4.82 -7.93
N LEU A 189 4.46 5.32 -8.51
CA LEU A 189 4.54 6.71 -8.95
C LEU A 189 3.55 7.01 -10.09
N ASP A 190 3.40 6.08 -11.03
CA ASP A 190 2.40 6.20 -12.11
C ASP A 190 0.96 6.21 -11.55
N THR A 191 0.70 5.42 -10.51
CA THR A 191 -0.58 5.43 -9.78
C THR A 191 -0.84 6.78 -9.13
N LEU A 192 0.14 7.35 -8.42
CA LEU A 192 0.02 8.70 -7.85
C LEU A 192 -0.28 9.77 -8.93
N VAL A 193 0.40 9.65 -10.07
CA VAL A 193 0.15 10.56 -11.21
C VAL A 193 -1.28 10.42 -11.73
N LYS A 194 -1.79 9.21 -11.91
CA LYS A 194 -3.17 8.95 -12.37
C LYS A 194 -4.20 9.45 -11.36
N LEU A 195 -3.97 9.27 -10.07
CA LEU A 195 -4.88 9.70 -9.01
C LEU A 195 -5.11 11.22 -8.99
N ARG A 196 -4.22 12.04 -9.58
CA ARG A 196 -4.42 13.49 -9.71
C ARG A 196 -5.66 13.86 -10.53
N GLU A 197 -6.01 13.02 -11.50
CA GLU A 197 -7.15 13.26 -12.39
C GLU A 197 -8.44 12.63 -11.85
N VAL A 198 -8.33 11.80 -10.81
CA VAL A 198 -9.47 11.09 -10.22
C VAL A 198 -10.17 12.00 -9.21
N LYS A 199 -11.46 12.25 -9.43
CA LYS A 199 -12.27 13.07 -8.53
C LYS A 199 -13.29 12.22 -7.79
N ALA A 200 -13.42 12.45 -6.50
CA ALA A 200 -14.43 11.87 -5.63
C ALA A 200 -15.03 12.94 -4.72
N ALA A 201 -16.16 12.63 -4.09
CA ALA A 201 -16.74 13.53 -3.10
C ALA A 201 -15.94 13.53 -1.79
N GLU A 202 -15.45 12.35 -1.41
CA GLU A 202 -14.58 12.12 -0.26
C GLU A 202 -13.56 11.03 -0.64
N TYR A 203 -12.39 11.07 -0.02
CA TYR A 203 -11.32 10.08 -0.17
C TYR A 203 -10.99 9.49 1.19
N ILE A 204 -10.92 8.18 1.28
CA ILE A 204 -10.50 7.46 2.49
C ILE A 204 -9.11 6.85 2.23
N VAL A 205 -8.12 7.24 3.04
CA VAL A 205 -6.78 6.64 3.06
C VAL A 205 -6.70 5.73 4.28
N ALA A 206 -6.29 4.48 4.11
CA ALA A 206 -6.35 3.48 5.18
C ALA A 206 -5.57 3.91 6.42
N HIS A 207 -4.32 4.31 6.27
CA HIS A 207 -3.45 4.77 7.38
C HIS A 207 -3.71 6.22 7.77
N LYS A 208 -4.92 6.49 8.03
CA LYS A 208 -5.73 7.52 8.67
C LYS A 208 -5.88 8.82 7.90
N GLY A 209 -7.02 8.91 7.27
CA GLY A 209 -7.56 10.18 6.88
C GLY A 209 -8.76 10.07 5.97
N ILE A 210 -9.69 11.02 6.12
CA ILE A 210 -10.79 11.25 5.21
C ILE A 210 -10.64 12.67 4.70
N TYR A 211 -10.60 12.84 3.38
CA TYR A 211 -10.23 14.10 2.75
C TYR A 211 -11.19 14.42 1.61
N GLN A 212 -11.45 15.70 1.39
CA GLN A 212 -12.16 16.20 0.22
C GLN A 212 -11.24 16.48 -0.96
N GLU A 213 -9.94 16.60 -0.66
CA GLU A 213 -8.91 16.85 -1.66
C GLU A 213 -7.64 16.06 -1.33
N ILE A 214 -7.02 15.43 -2.33
CA ILE A 214 -5.80 14.63 -2.17
C ILE A 214 -4.61 15.17 -2.96
N LEU A 215 -4.80 16.13 -3.86
CA LEU A 215 -3.73 16.68 -4.71
C LEU A 215 -2.50 17.13 -3.91
N PRO A 216 -2.67 17.88 -2.81
CA PRO A 216 -1.52 18.32 -2.02
C PRO A 216 -0.71 17.17 -1.44
N PHE A 217 -1.38 16.07 -1.01
CA PHE A 217 -0.70 14.89 -0.46
C PHE A 217 0.06 14.14 -1.55
N ILE A 218 -0.55 13.97 -2.74
CA ILE A 218 0.10 13.37 -3.90
C ILE A 218 1.34 14.17 -4.28
N ASP A 219 1.26 15.49 -4.35
CA ASP A 219 2.40 16.35 -4.70
C ASP A 219 3.53 16.26 -3.67
N LEU A 220 3.18 16.19 -2.38
CA LEU A 220 4.15 15.97 -1.32
C LEU A 220 4.84 14.61 -1.46
N GLU A 221 4.07 13.57 -1.71
CA GLU A 221 4.57 12.21 -1.82
C GLU A 221 5.48 12.03 -3.04
N LEU A 222 5.10 12.55 -4.19
CA LEU A 222 5.93 12.57 -5.39
C LEU A 222 7.26 13.28 -5.17
N ARG A 223 7.26 14.45 -4.50
CA ARG A 223 8.49 15.16 -4.13
C ARG A 223 9.34 14.35 -3.14
N PHE A 224 8.69 13.71 -2.17
CA PHE A 224 9.38 12.87 -1.19
C PHE A 224 10.10 11.70 -1.87
N PHE A 225 9.43 10.95 -2.75
CA PHE A 225 10.04 9.86 -3.49
C PHE A 225 11.20 10.34 -4.36
N ARG A 226 11.02 11.46 -5.07
CA ARG A 226 12.09 12.04 -5.88
C ARG A 226 13.33 12.37 -5.03
N GLN A 227 13.14 13.08 -3.91
CA GLN A 227 14.24 13.41 -3.01
C GLN A 227 14.91 12.14 -2.46
N ARG A 228 14.11 11.16 -2.08
CA ARG A 228 14.63 9.88 -1.58
C ARG A 228 15.51 9.17 -2.61
N MET A 229 15.13 9.15 -3.87
CA MET A 229 15.94 8.55 -4.94
C MET A 229 17.26 9.29 -5.16
N LEU A 230 17.26 10.61 -5.12
CA LEU A 230 18.48 11.41 -5.18
C LEU A 230 19.40 11.10 -3.99
N ASP A 231 18.82 11.09 -2.79
CA ASP A 231 19.56 10.76 -1.57
C ASP A 231 20.17 9.33 -1.63
N LEU A 232 19.48 8.37 -2.24
CA LEU A 232 20.01 7.02 -2.43
C LEU A 232 21.16 6.99 -3.43
N LEU A 233 21.03 7.67 -4.56
CA LEU A 233 22.10 7.79 -5.56
C LEU A 233 23.35 8.44 -4.98
N ASP A 234 23.20 9.44 -4.11
CA ASP A 234 24.34 10.09 -3.45
C ASP A 234 25.07 9.16 -2.48
N ARG A 235 24.37 8.15 -1.93
CA ARG A 235 24.96 7.13 -1.03
C ARG A 235 25.62 5.96 -1.74
N ILE A 236 25.46 5.87 -3.05
CA ILE A 236 26.12 4.86 -3.87
C ILE A 236 27.38 5.49 -4.44
N ASP A 237 28.56 5.05 -3.98
CA ASP A 237 29.82 5.55 -4.52
C ASP A 237 29.99 5.09 -5.97
N GLU A 238 30.29 3.83 -6.20
CA GLU A 238 30.42 3.24 -7.53
C GLU A 238 29.51 2.02 -7.69
N VAL A 239 29.50 1.14 -6.70
CA VAL A 239 28.77 -0.13 -6.69
C VAL A 239 28.06 -0.34 -5.36
N THR A 240 26.87 -0.92 -5.40
CA THR A 240 26.12 -1.29 -4.19
C THR A 240 25.35 -2.60 -4.35
N THR A 241 24.87 -3.11 -3.24
CA THR A 241 23.89 -4.20 -3.16
C THR A 241 22.71 -3.77 -2.28
N PRO A 242 21.57 -4.46 -2.29
CA PRO A 242 20.45 -4.12 -1.38
C PRO A 242 20.89 -4.07 0.08
N LYS A 243 21.74 -5.00 0.50
CA LYS A 243 22.28 -5.05 1.87
C LYS A 243 23.15 -3.83 2.20
N LEU A 244 24.10 -3.47 1.33
CA LEU A 244 24.96 -2.32 1.54
C LEU A 244 24.16 -1.02 1.56
N LEU A 245 23.20 -0.87 0.64
CA LEU A 245 22.32 0.28 0.61
C LEU A 245 21.48 0.37 1.89
N THR A 246 20.91 -0.76 2.35
CA THR A 246 20.16 -0.81 3.61
C THR A 246 21.03 -0.38 4.80
N GLN A 247 22.27 -0.84 4.87
CA GLN A 247 23.21 -0.42 5.92
C GLN A 247 23.47 1.09 5.87
N ALA A 248 23.68 1.65 4.69
CA ALA A 248 23.88 3.10 4.50
C ALA A 248 22.65 3.91 4.91
N ILE A 249 21.44 3.47 4.54
CA ILE A 249 20.17 4.09 4.94
C ILE A 249 20.01 4.05 6.46
N CYS A 250 20.19 2.90 7.09
CA CYS A 250 20.06 2.76 8.54
C CYS A 250 21.03 3.66 9.30
N ALA A 251 22.27 3.77 8.82
CA ALA A 251 23.28 4.62 9.44
C ALA A 251 22.93 6.11 9.31
N HIS A 252 22.59 6.56 8.11
CA HIS A 252 22.34 7.97 7.81
C HIS A 252 21.01 8.48 8.36
N ASP A 253 19.91 7.75 8.10
CA ASP A 253 18.57 8.18 8.48
C ASP A 253 18.21 7.80 9.93
N ARG A 254 19.19 7.24 10.66
CA ARG A 254 19.01 6.72 12.03
C ARG A 254 17.82 5.75 12.12
N ALA A 255 17.56 5.02 11.03
CA ALA A 255 16.60 3.94 11.02
C ALA A 255 17.20 2.75 11.79
N ARG A 256 16.48 2.24 12.78
CA ARG A 256 16.94 1.13 13.60
C ARG A 256 15.94 -0.02 13.49
N PRO A 257 16.13 -0.96 12.56
CA PRO A 257 15.34 -2.17 12.52
C PRO A 257 15.42 -2.87 13.88
N LYS A 258 14.26 -3.19 14.48
CA LYS A 258 14.20 -3.77 15.83
C LYS A 258 14.10 -5.29 15.81
N SER A 259 13.97 -5.88 14.64
CA SER A 259 13.81 -7.33 14.47
C SER A 259 14.41 -7.77 13.14
N PRO A 260 14.75 -9.07 12.97
CA PRO A 260 15.15 -9.64 11.68
C PRO A 260 14.11 -9.34 10.58
N ARG A 261 12.82 -9.42 10.89
CA ARG A 261 11.73 -9.07 9.97
C ARG A 261 11.83 -7.63 9.48
N SER A 262 11.98 -6.66 10.38
CA SER A 262 12.08 -5.26 9.99
C SER A 262 13.33 -4.98 9.14
N LEU A 263 14.43 -5.68 9.38
CA LEU A 263 15.62 -5.58 8.54
C LEU A 263 15.39 -6.16 7.14
N ALA A 264 14.78 -7.35 7.05
CA ALA A 264 14.45 -7.96 5.76
C ALA A 264 13.50 -7.08 4.92
N TYR A 265 12.52 -6.44 5.57
CA TYR A 265 11.65 -5.45 4.94
C TYR A 265 12.44 -4.27 4.34
N PHE A 266 13.43 -3.73 5.09
CA PHE A 266 14.29 -2.66 4.58
C PHE A 266 15.15 -3.12 3.41
N GLU A 267 15.70 -4.34 3.46
CA GLU A 267 16.51 -4.90 2.36
C GLU A 267 15.67 -5.06 1.09
N GLN A 268 14.43 -5.53 1.23
CA GLN A 268 13.54 -5.67 0.11
C GLN A 268 13.11 -4.31 -0.47
N ALA A 269 12.75 -3.34 0.38
CA ALA A 269 12.49 -2.00 -0.08
C ALA A 269 13.70 -1.42 -0.83
N SER A 270 14.92 -1.61 -0.31
CA SER A 270 16.16 -1.19 -0.98
C SER A 270 16.30 -1.84 -2.37
N GLN A 271 15.99 -3.14 -2.49
CA GLN A 271 15.97 -3.86 -3.77
C GLN A 271 15.01 -3.21 -4.76
N ASN A 272 13.80 -2.88 -4.33
CA ASN A 272 12.76 -2.30 -5.20
C ASN A 272 13.18 -0.92 -5.73
N TYR A 273 13.81 -0.09 -4.91
CA TYR A 273 14.35 1.20 -5.34
C TYR A 273 15.54 1.05 -6.30
N LEU A 274 16.44 0.11 -6.03
CA LEU A 274 17.56 -0.17 -6.93
C LEU A 274 17.07 -0.65 -8.30
N ASN A 275 16.06 -1.51 -8.33
CA ASN A 275 15.42 -1.96 -9.57
C ASN A 275 14.84 -0.77 -10.34
N TYR A 276 14.09 0.10 -9.67
CA TYR A 276 13.54 1.30 -10.30
C TYR A 276 14.63 2.22 -10.87
N LEU A 277 15.70 2.49 -10.11
CA LEU A 277 16.81 3.31 -10.58
C LEU A 277 17.55 2.66 -11.76
N THR A 278 17.55 1.32 -11.83
CA THR A 278 18.07 0.57 -12.99
C THR A 278 17.17 0.75 -14.22
N ASP A 279 15.86 0.62 -14.05
CA ASP A 279 14.88 0.85 -15.12
C ASP A 279 14.93 2.28 -15.66
N GLN A 280 15.29 3.24 -14.83
CA GLN A 280 15.53 4.63 -15.22
C GLN A 280 16.89 4.85 -15.90
N GLY A 281 17.78 3.84 -15.91
CA GLY A 281 19.13 3.92 -16.49
C GLY A 281 20.16 4.68 -15.63
N TRP A 282 19.87 4.85 -14.33
CA TRP A 282 20.78 5.47 -13.36
C TRP A 282 21.76 4.48 -12.75
N LEU A 283 21.36 3.22 -12.72
CA LEU A 283 22.18 2.09 -12.32
C LEU A 283 22.21 1.04 -13.44
N ALA A 284 23.25 0.20 -13.44
CA ALA A 284 23.37 -0.99 -14.24
C ALA A 284 23.47 -2.20 -13.32
N LEU A 285 22.73 -3.25 -13.64
CA LEU A 285 22.79 -4.52 -12.91
C LEU A 285 23.89 -5.39 -13.50
N GLU A 286 24.83 -5.84 -12.68
CA GLU A 286 26.02 -6.58 -13.09
C GLU A 286 26.32 -7.72 -12.11
N ILE A 287 27.19 -8.64 -12.54
CA ILE A 287 27.77 -9.66 -11.67
C ILE A 287 29.24 -9.33 -11.42
N GLN A 288 29.61 -9.12 -10.17
CA GLN A 288 31.00 -8.93 -9.75
C GLN A 288 31.32 -9.93 -8.63
N GLU A 289 32.39 -10.68 -8.78
CA GLU A 289 32.84 -11.70 -7.80
C GLU A 289 31.71 -12.64 -7.34
N ASN A 290 30.93 -13.16 -8.27
CA ASN A 290 29.74 -14.01 -8.04
C ASN A 290 28.61 -13.33 -7.21
N THR A 291 28.60 -12.01 -7.15
CA THR A 291 27.60 -11.22 -6.44
C THR A 291 26.86 -10.33 -7.44
N LEU A 292 25.53 -10.28 -7.31
CA LEU A 292 24.71 -9.35 -8.06
C LEU A 292 24.86 -7.94 -7.46
N VAL A 293 25.31 -7.00 -8.29
CA VAL A 293 25.60 -5.64 -7.86
C VAL A 293 24.91 -4.61 -8.76
N TYR A 294 24.67 -3.44 -8.21
CA TYR A 294 24.14 -2.28 -8.90
C TYR A 294 25.26 -1.25 -9.03
N ARG A 295 25.72 -1.02 -10.26
CA ARG A 295 26.77 -0.03 -10.55
C ARG A 295 26.16 1.28 -11.00
N LYS A 296 26.65 2.38 -10.42
CA LYS A 296 26.26 3.73 -10.81
C LYS A 296 26.70 4.02 -12.24
N VAL A 297 25.77 4.46 -13.07
CA VAL A 297 26.01 4.88 -14.44
C VAL A 297 26.13 6.40 -14.45
N SER A 298 27.10 6.94 -15.23
CA SER A 298 27.19 8.38 -15.42
C SER A 298 25.94 8.87 -16.11
N VAL A 299 25.13 9.63 -15.40
CA VAL A 299 23.88 10.20 -15.93
C VAL A 299 24.11 11.63 -16.33
N PRO A 300 23.75 12.05 -17.57
CA PRO A 300 23.74 13.46 -17.92
C PRO A 300 22.81 14.23 -16.95
N GLY A 301 23.28 15.35 -16.41
CA GLY A 301 22.68 16.08 -15.29
C GLY A 301 21.23 16.57 -15.38
N ASP A 302 20.55 16.34 -16.51
CA ASP A 302 19.21 16.89 -16.81
C ASP A 302 18.11 15.80 -17.00
N ARG A 303 18.38 14.53 -16.73
CA ARG A 303 17.32 13.52 -16.84
C ARG A 303 16.40 13.55 -15.64
N PRO A 304 15.08 13.75 -15.82
CA PRO A 304 14.13 13.59 -14.73
C PRO A 304 14.16 12.14 -14.22
N LEU A 305 14.19 11.96 -12.90
CA LEU A 305 14.15 10.64 -12.24
C LEU A 305 12.88 9.84 -12.51
N VAL A 306 11.84 10.52 -12.92
CA VAL A 306 10.54 9.93 -13.26
C VAL A 306 10.17 10.44 -14.62
N LYS A 307 9.74 9.58 -15.53
CA LYS A 307 9.06 10.00 -16.76
C LYS A 307 7.72 10.59 -16.35
N LEU A 308 7.74 11.86 -15.98
CA LEU A 308 6.52 12.57 -15.66
C LEU A 308 5.79 12.97 -16.93
N PRO A 309 4.47 12.99 -16.90
CA PRO A 309 3.70 13.64 -17.95
C PRO A 309 4.17 15.11 -18.10
N PRO A 310 4.05 15.70 -19.30
CA PRO A 310 4.60 17.03 -19.61
C PRO A 310 3.96 18.20 -18.87
N THR A 311 3.31 17.97 -17.74
CA THR A 311 2.53 18.94 -16.98
C THR A 311 3.33 19.76 -15.97
N GLY A 312 4.67 19.71 -16.01
CA GLY A 312 5.51 20.63 -15.22
C GLY A 312 5.55 20.42 -13.70
N TRP A 313 5.18 19.26 -13.22
CA TRP A 313 4.95 18.93 -11.81
C TRP A 313 6.17 18.96 -10.90
N PHE A 314 7.36 18.78 -11.45
CA PHE A 314 8.61 18.91 -10.72
C PHE A 314 9.32 20.23 -10.98
N CYS A 315 8.59 21.28 -11.37
CA CYS A 315 9.18 22.63 -11.49
C CYS A 315 9.67 23.19 -10.15
N ASP A 316 9.25 22.60 -9.03
CA ASP A 316 9.71 22.96 -7.69
C ASP A 316 10.78 21.97 -7.22
N ASN A 317 12.03 22.29 -7.54
CA ASN A 317 13.21 21.52 -7.12
C ASN A 317 13.53 21.65 -5.62
N ARG A 318 12.63 22.22 -4.80
CA ARG A 318 12.87 22.34 -3.37
C ARG A 318 12.93 20.96 -2.73
N PRO A 319 13.93 20.68 -1.88
CA PRO A 319 13.91 19.50 -1.02
C PRO A 319 12.64 19.49 -0.17
N VAL A 320 12.05 18.34 0.06
CA VAL A 320 10.96 18.17 1.02
C VAL A 320 11.52 18.43 2.41
N ARG A 321 11.05 19.48 3.07
CA ARG A 321 11.50 19.84 4.42
C ARG A 321 10.59 19.19 5.44
N ARG A 322 11.12 19.01 6.66
CA ARG A 322 10.37 18.41 7.79
C ARG A 322 9.07 19.16 8.07
N GLU A 323 9.08 20.49 7.95
CA GLU A 323 7.90 21.34 8.10
C GLU A 323 6.85 21.11 7.01
N ASP A 324 7.24 20.74 5.79
CA ASP A 324 6.32 20.44 4.69
C ASP A 324 5.49 19.17 4.99
N ILE A 325 6.01 18.27 5.83
CA ILE A 325 5.35 17.04 6.27
C ILE A 325 4.46 17.30 7.50
N TRP A 326 4.87 18.17 8.42
CA TRP A 326 4.16 18.44 9.68
C TRP A 326 2.98 19.39 9.57
N ASN A 327 3.01 20.33 8.63
CA ASN A 327 2.01 21.39 8.54
C ASN A 327 0.71 20.99 7.84
N TRP A 328 0.58 19.76 7.41
CA TRP A 328 -0.60 19.24 6.69
C TRP A 328 -1.74 18.76 7.59
N ASN A 329 -1.54 18.73 8.90
CA ASN A 329 -2.54 18.29 9.90
C ASN A 329 -3.08 19.46 10.74
N LYS A 330 -2.91 20.69 10.30
CA LYS A 330 -3.54 21.89 10.84
C LYS A 330 -4.49 22.48 9.79
#